data_bfdda3ed95f5da452211c5eb2dbf2ed5
#
_entry.id   bfdda3ed95f5da452211c5eb2dbf2ed5
#
_cell.length_a   1.000
_cell.length_b   1.000
_cell.length_c   1.000
_cell.angle_alpha   90.00
_cell.angle_beta   90.00
_cell.angle_gamma   90.00
#
_symmetry.space_group_name_H-M   'P 1'
#
loop_
_entity.id
_entity.type
_entity.pdbx_description
1 polymer ?
#
loop_
_entity_poly.entity_id
_entity_poly.type
_entity_poly.pdbx_seq_one_letter_code
_entity_poly.pdbx_strand_id
1 'polypeptide(L)'
;TDTEAKLQYGILSGKVDTLIAFPLSFNGAFSSVLIPSVSAAKASGNFSSTKRKIKFSFLISILIGLPSTVGLIILAEPILNLLFPNQPEGKFLLQISAISITFMMISQNVNSVLHGLGKTIIPAISLAIGSAIKLFLNTVLVKINPETFILGGTAGAAFSTVVYHIITFFMEYYIMKRNIKIDFGLKTIIK
;
A
#
# COMPACT_ATOMS: atom_id res chain seq x y z
N THR A 1 1.52 1.94 -30.10
CA THR A 1 1.82 0.62 -30.71
C THR A 1 1.97 -0.44 -29.63
N ASP A 2 1.86 -1.72 -29.99
CA ASP A 2 1.98 -2.87 -29.05
C ASP A 2 3.35 -2.87 -28.31
N THR A 3 4.40 -2.46 -29.01
CA THR A 3 5.77 -2.33 -28.46
C THR A 3 5.85 -1.24 -27.40
N GLU A 4 5.18 -0.13 -27.61
CA GLU A 4 5.14 1.00 -26.67
C GLU A 4 4.37 0.65 -25.40
N ALA A 5 3.24 -0.04 -25.53
CA ALA A 5 2.49 -0.56 -24.39
C ALA A 5 3.31 -1.54 -23.54
N LYS A 6 4.08 -2.42 -24.17
CA LYS A 6 5.01 -3.34 -23.47
C LYS A 6 6.13 -2.59 -22.75
N LEU A 7 6.70 -1.55 -23.39
CA LEU A 7 7.72 -0.71 -22.76
C LEU A 7 7.17 -0.01 -21.51
N GLN A 8 6.02 0.65 -21.64
CA GLN A 8 5.37 1.35 -20.54
C GLN A 8 4.99 0.41 -19.38
N TYR A 9 4.52 -0.79 -19.70
CA TYR A 9 4.25 -1.81 -18.68
C TYR A 9 5.55 -2.28 -17.99
N GLY A 10 6.64 -2.44 -18.75
CA GLY A 10 7.97 -2.75 -18.21
C GLY A 10 8.49 -1.67 -17.26
N ILE A 11 8.24 -0.38 -17.55
CA ILE A 11 8.57 0.73 -16.66
C ILE A 11 7.76 0.63 -15.36
N LEU A 12 6.47 0.40 -15.44
CA LEU A 12 5.59 0.30 -14.27
C LEU A 12 5.99 -0.89 -13.38
N SER A 13 6.06 -2.10 -13.94
CA SER A 13 6.32 -3.32 -13.16
C SER A 13 7.80 -3.49 -12.77
N GLY A 14 8.74 -3.07 -13.60
CA GLY A 14 10.18 -3.25 -13.35
C GLY A 14 10.80 -2.16 -12.49
N LYS A 15 10.49 -0.89 -12.77
CA LYS A 15 11.09 0.25 -12.06
C LYS A 15 10.22 0.74 -10.91
N VAL A 16 8.97 1.10 -11.21
CA VAL A 16 8.08 1.74 -10.23
C VAL A 16 7.75 0.81 -9.09
N ASP A 17 7.32 -0.43 -9.38
CA ASP A 17 6.97 -1.39 -8.33
C ASP A 17 8.18 -1.76 -7.47
N THR A 18 9.38 -1.83 -8.05
CA THR A 18 10.62 -2.10 -7.32
C THR A 18 10.95 -0.98 -6.33
N LEU A 19 10.81 0.29 -6.74
CA LEU A 19 11.04 1.44 -5.88
C LEU A 19 10.01 1.53 -4.74
N ILE A 20 8.76 1.18 -5.01
CA ILE A 20 7.70 1.12 -4.01
C ILE A 20 7.92 -0.04 -3.03
N ALA A 21 8.40 -1.18 -3.49
CA ALA A 21 8.65 -2.35 -2.65
C ALA A 21 9.74 -2.11 -1.60
N PHE A 22 10.66 -1.18 -1.84
CA PHE A 22 11.77 -0.90 -0.92
C PHE A 22 11.29 -0.44 0.47
N PRO A 23 10.51 0.64 0.63
CA PRO A 23 9.99 1.02 1.95
C PRO A 23 9.05 -0.03 2.54
N LEU A 24 8.31 -0.76 1.73
CA LEU A 24 7.39 -1.81 2.17
C LEU A 24 8.10 -2.98 2.84
N SER A 25 9.30 -3.35 2.36
CA SER A 25 10.07 -4.46 2.94
C SER A 25 10.50 -4.18 4.38
N PHE A 26 10.87 -2.93 4.70
CA PHE A 26 11.15 -2.54 6.08
C PHE A 26 9.92 -2.67 6.98
N ASN A 27 8.76 -2.23 6.51
CA ASN A 27 7.52 -2.33 7.28
C ASN A 27 7.10 -3.78 7.51
N GLY A 28 7.38 -4.67 6.57
CA GLY A 28 7.09 -6.10 6.65
C GLY A 28 7.70 -6.77 7.89
N ALA A 29 8.92 -6.38 8.27
CA ALA A 29 9.58 -6.89 9.46
C ALA A 29 8.81 -6.53 10.75
N PHE A 30 8.29 -5.30 10.86
CA PHE A 30 7.49 -4.89 12.03
C PHE A 30 6.10 -5.53 12.03
N SER A 31 5.47 -5.63 10.88
CA SER A 31 4.12 -6.19 10.78
C SER A 31 4.09 -7.70 11.06
N SER A 32 5.13 -8.44 10.70
CA SER A 32 5.21 -9.89 10.94
C SER A 32 5.19 -10.26 12.43
N VAL A 33 5.77 -9.43 13.29
CA VAL A 33 5.78 -9.62 14.76
C VAL A 33 4.36 -9.48 15.36
N LEU A 34 3.44 -8.83 14.69
CA LEU A 34 2.07 -8.66 15.16
C LEU A 34 1.28 -9.97 15.16
N ILE A 35 1.52 -10.85 14.20
CA ILE A 35 0.76 -12.12 14.06
C ILE A 35 0.84 -12.96 15.34
N PRO A 36 2.03 -13.38 15.83
CA PRO A 36 2.12 -14.17 17.05
C PRO A 36 1.68 -13.39 18.29
N SER A 37 1.95 -12.07 18.34
CA SER A 37 1.53 -11.24 19.49
C SER A 37 0.01 -11.16 19.62
N VAL A 38 -0.72 -11.01 18.52
CA VAL A 38 -2.18 -10.96 18.51
C VAL A 38 -2.78 -12.33 18.79
N SER A 39 -2.19 -13.41 18.26
CA SER A 39 -2.63 -14.78 18.54
C SER A 39 -2.51 -15.14 20.02
N ALA A 40 -1.40 -14.81 20.65
CA ALA A 40 -1.18 -15.01 22.08
C ALA A 40 -2.15 -14.18 22.94
N ALA A 41 -2.41 -12.92 22.56
CA ALA A 41 -3.37 -12.07 23.24
C ALA A 41 -4.79 -12.58 23.14
N LYS A 42 -5.17 -13.15 21.99
CA LYS A 42 -6.48 -13.77 21.78
C LYS A 42 -6.63 -15.02 22.68
N ALA A 43 -5.61 -15.86 22.76
CA ALA A 43 -5.62 -17.06 23.57
C ALA A 43 -5.71 -16.76 25.09
N SER A 44 -5.02 -15.71 25.55
CA SER A 44 -5.03 -15.29 26.98
C SER A 44 -6.18 -14.36 27.36
N GLY A 45 -6.95 -13.85 26.41
CA GLY A 45 -7.97 -12.84 26.62
C GLY A 45 -7.41 -11.43 26.98
N ASN A 46 -6.09 -11.26 27.02
CA ASN A 46 -5.43 -10.02 27.42
C ASN A 46 -4.75 -9.31 26.24
N PHE A 47 -5.38 -8.25 25.76
CA PHE A 47 -4.88 -7.43 24.66
C PHE A 47 -4.07 -6.19 25.09
N SER A 48 -3.87 -5.93 26.38
CA SER A 48 -3.32 -4.64 26.82
C SER A 48 -1.90 -4.40 26.27
N SER A 49 -0.98 -5.36 26.38
CA SER A 49 0.38 -5.27 25.85
C SER A 49 0.40 -5.28 24.31
N THR A 50 -0.48 -6.08 23.70
CA THR A 50 -0.59 -6.21 22.24
C THR A 50 -1.12 -4.95 21.58
N LYS A 51 -2.07 -4.25 22.21
CA LYS A 51 -2.55 -2.95 21.71
C LYS A 51 -1.42 -1.93 21.58
N ARG A 52 -0.47 -1.92 22.53
CA ARG A 52 0.70 -1.05 22.47
C ARG A 52 1.59 -1.41 21.27
N LYS A 53 1.85 -2.69 21.02
CA LYS A 53 2.64 -3.16 19.88
C LYS A 53 1.96 -2.80 18.54
N ILE A 54 0.64 -2.99 18.45
CA ILE A 54 -0.13 -2.60 17.27
C ILE A 54 0.00 -1.09 17.02
N LYS A 55 -0.25 -0.24 18.03
CA LYS A 55 -0.11 1.22 17.90
C LYS A 55 1.30 1.62 17.45
N PHE A 56 2.32 1.02 18.04
CA PHE A 56 3.71 1.29 17.70
C PHE A 56 4.03 0.90 16.24
N SER A 57 3.55 -0.25 15.77
CA SER A 57 3.74 -0.68 14.40
C SER A 57 3.04 0.25 13.40
N PHE A 58 1.84 0.72 13.71
CA PHE A 58 1.14 1.72 12.90
C PHE A 58 1.89 3.06 12.86
N LEU A 59 2.41 3.51 14.02
CA LEU A 59 3.22 4.72 14.08
C LEU A 59 4.47 4.62 13.19
N ILE A 60 5.18 3.49 13.24
CA ILE A 60 6.33 3.23 12.36
C ILE A 60 5.91 3.26 10.89
N SER A 61 4.79 2.62 10.53
CA SER A 61 4.30 2.64 9.15
C SER A 61 4.01 4.05 8.65
N ILE A 62 3.46 4.91 9.49
CA ILE A 62 3.20 6.31 9.14
C ILE A 62 4.52 7.09 9.06
N LEU A 63 5.41 6.88 10.04
CA LEU A 63 6.70 7.57 10.12
C LEU A 63 7.64 7.24 8.94
N ILE A 64 7.58 6.03 8.42
CA ILE A 64 8.34 5.63 7.23
C ILE A 64 7.53 5.89 5.96
N GLY A 65 6.25 5.56 5.95
CA GLY A 65 5.39 5.62 4.77
C GLY A 65 5.16 7.03 4.24
N LEU A 66 4.86 8.00 5.13
CA LEU A 66 4.65 9.39 4.69
C LEU A 66 5.90 10.01 4.08
N PRO A 67 7.10 9.98 4.73
CA PRO A 67 8.31 10.50 4.11
C PRO A 67 8.69 9.76 2.83
N SER A 68 8.48 8.44 2.75
CA SER A 68 8.75 7.66 1.54
C SER A 68 7.81 8.08 0.39
N THR A 69 6.52 8.26 0.68
CA THR A 69 5.53 8.75 -0.30
C THR A 69 5.94 10.12 -0.82
N VAL A 70 6.17 11.08 0.08
CA VAL A 70 6.54 12.46 -0.28
C VAL A 70 7.90 12.49 -0.99
N GLY A 71 8.88 11.73 -0.47
CA GLY A 71 10.22 11.64 -1.06
C GLY A 71 10.19 11.10 -2.48
N LEU A 72 9.46 10.00 -2.73
CA LEU A 72 9.33 9.43 -4.07
C LEU A 72 8.52 10.32 -5.03
N ILE A 73 7.56 11.11 -4.54
CA ILE A 73 6.85 12.08 -5.38
C ILE A 73 7.76 13.23 -5.79
N ILE A 74 8.51 13.81 -4.84
CA ILE A 74 9.34 14.99 -5.10
C ILE A 74 10.63 14.60 -5.84
N LEU A 75 11.26 13.51 -5.43
CA LEU A 75 12.55 13.06 -5.95
C LEU A 75 12.42 12.01 -7.07
N ALA A 76 11.22 11.83 -7.66
CA ALA A 76 10.97 10.84 -8.69
C ALA A 76 11.98 10.93 -9.84
N GLU A 77 12.21 12.13 -10.38
CA GLU A 77 13.11 12.35 -11.50
C GLU A 77 14.59 12.12 -11.12
N PRO A 78 15.16 12.74 -10.06
CA PRO A 78 16.53 12.45 -9.67
C PRO A 78 16.77 10.97 -9.29
N ILE A 79 15.81 10.30 -8.68
CA ILE A 79 15.94 8.88 -8.34
C ILE A 79 15.99 8.02 -9.61
N LEU A 80 15.09 8.27 -10.57
CA LEU A 80 15.07 7.54 -11.83
C LEU A 80 16.35 7.80 -12.66
N ASN A 81 16.83 9.04 -12.72
CA ASN A 81 18.07 9.38 -13.39
C ASN A 81 19.29 8.70 -12.76
N LEU A 82 19.32 8.60 -11.42
CA LEU A 82 20.42 7.96 -10.69
C LEU A 82 20.44 6.45 -10.87
N LEU A 83 19.27 5.80 -10.74
CA LEU A 83 19.16 4.34 -10.75
C LEU A 83 19.02 3.75 -12.17
N PHE A 84 18.46 4.52 -13.09
CA PHE A 84 18.20 4.10 -14.47
C PHE A 84 18.71 5.14 -15.49
N PRO A 85 20.03 5.43 -15.52
CA PRO A 85 20.59 6.54 -16.30
C PRO A 85 20.35 6.42 -17.81
N ASN A 86 20.22 5.19 -18.33
CA ASN A 86 19.99 4.94 -19.76
C ASN A 86 18.51 5.04 -20.17
N GLN A 87 17.58 5.03 -19.23
CA GLN A 87 16.13 5.07 -19.46
C GLN A 87 15.44 5.71 -18.25
N PRO A 88 15.54 7.03 -18.03
CA PRO A 88 15.00 7.68 -16.84
C PRO A 88 13.49 7.88 -16.86
N GLU A 89 12.79 7.32 -17.84
CA GLU A 89 11.34 7.44 -18.02
C GLU A 89 10.56 6.81 -16.85
N GLY A 90 9.34 7.31 -16.62
CA GLY A 90 8.42 6.78 -15.62
C GLY A 90 8.16 7.70 -14.42
N LYS A 91 8.64 8.97 -14.44
CA LYS A 91 8.44 9.95 -13.36
C LYS A 91 6.99 10.05 -12.92
N PHE A 92 6.07 10.27 -13.87
CA PHE A 92 4.66 10.43 -13.58
C PHE A 92 4.02 9.14 -13.03
N LEU A 93 4.40 7.97 -13.56
CA LEU A 93 3.95 6.67 -13.05
C LEU A 93 4.43 6.45 -11.61
N LEU A 94 5.68 6.80 -11.31
CA LEU A 94 6.23 6.69 -9.96
C LEU A 94 5.51 7.64 -8.99
N GLN A 95 5.23 8.87 -9.40
CA GLN A 95 4.53 9.86 -8.58
C GLN A 95 3.11 9.40 -8.21
N ILE A 96 2.34 8.89 -9.19
CA ILE A 96 1.00 8.36 -8.91
C ILE A 96 1.09 7.15 -7.99
N SER A 97 1.93 6.18 -8.33
CA SER A 97 2.02 4.92 -7.58
C SER A 97 2.55 5.12 -6.16
N ALA A 98 3.42 6.10 -5.92
CA ALA A 98 3.95 6.42 -4.60
C ALA A 98 2.86 6.78 -3.58
N ILE A 99 1.72 7.32 -4.02
CA ILE A 99 0.58 7.64 -3.15
C ILE A 99 0.09 6.38 -2.41
N SER A 100 0.20 5.20 -3.04
CA SER A 100 -0.25 3.95 -2.44
C SER A 100 0.63 3.46 -1.27
N ILE A 101 1.89 3.90 -1.16
CA ILE A 101 2.88 3.35 -0.20
C ILE A 101 2.36 3.40 1.24
N THR A 102 1.90 4.57 1.69
CA THR A 102 1.41 4.72 3.05
C THR A 102 0.22 3.81 3.33
N PHE A 103 -0.72 3.68 2.40
CA PHE A 103 -1.87 2.78 2.53
C PHE A 103 -1.43 1.31 2.55
N MET A 104 -0.51 0.92 1.68
CA MET A 104 0.05 -0.44 1.64
C MET A 104 0.74 -0.81 2.95
N MET A 105 1.56 0.09 3.51
CA MET A 105 2.27 -0.15 4.77
C MET A 105 1.31 -0.31 5.95
N ILE A 106 0.28 0.53 6.03
CA ILE A 106 -0.72 0.40 7.09
C ILE A 106 -1.55 -0.87 6.88
N SER A 107 -1.94 -1.21 5.65
CA SER A 107 -2.65 -2.46 5.34
C SER A 107 -1.85 -3.70 5.73
N GLN A 108 -0.52 -3.73 5.58
CA GLN A 108 0.31 -4.84 6.06
C GLN A 108 0.11 -5.08 7.57
N ASN A 109 0.06 -4.02 8.38
CA ASN A 109 -0.19 -4.16 9.81
C ASN A 109 -1.61 -4.63 10.11
N VAL A 110 -2.61 -4.08 9.41
CA VAL A 110 -4.01 -4.49 9.55
C VAL A 110 -4.16 -5.98 9.23
N ASN A 111 -3.55 -6.43 8.13
CA ASN A 111 -3.56 -7.82 7.70
C ASN A 111 -2.90 -8.73 8.74
N SER A 112 -1.73 -8.33 9.27
CA SER A 112 -1.05 -9.08 10.34
C SER A 112 -1.92 -9.21 11.59
N VAL A 113 -2.65 -8.17 11.97
CA VAL A 113 -3.58 -8.22 13.10
C VAL A 113 -4.76 -9.15 12.79
N LEU A 114 -5.35 -9.08 11.60
CA LEU A 114 -6.46 -9.95 11.20
C LEU A 114 -6.03 -11.42 11.14
N HIS A 115 -4.83 -11.70 10.61
CA HIS A 115 -4.23 -13.03 10.61
C HIS A 115 -4.02 -13.55 12.04
N GLY A 116 -3.46 -12.75 12.94
CA GLY A 116 -3.30 -13.10 14.35
C GLY A 116 -4.62 -13.37 15.08
N LEU A 117 -5.71 -12.70 14.67
CA LEU A 117 -7.08 -13.00 15.15
C LEU A 117 -7.67 -14.29 14.56
N GLY A 118 -6.99 -14.93 13.60
CA GLY A 118 -7.53 -16.08 12.83
C GLY A 118 -8.59 -15.67 11.83
N LYS A 119 -8.66 -14.40 11.44
CA LYS A 119 -9.63 -13.87 10.47
C LYS A 119 -9.00 -13.71 9.08
N THR A 120 -8.32 -14.74 8.62
CA THR A 120 -7.56 -14.78 7.35
C THR A 120 -8.42 -14.59 6.10
N ILE A 121 -9.70 -14.92 6.20
CA ILE A 121 -10.64 -14.79 5.08
C ILE A 121 -10.97 -13.32 4.75
N ILE A 122 -10.84 -12.42 5.73
CA ILE A 122 -11.18 -11.00 5.55
C ILE A 122 -10.24 -10.30 4.57
N PRO A 123 -8.89 -10.39 4.74
CA PRO A 123 -7.97 -9.89 3.72
C PRO A 123 -8.23 -10.49 2.33
N ALA A 124 -8.52 -11.80 2.25
CA ALA A 124 -8.78 -12.45 0.97
C ALA A 124 -10.04 -11.88 0.27
N ILE A 125 -11.12 -11.63 1.00
CA ILE A 125 -12.33 -10.99 0.46
C ILE A 125 -12.04 -9.53 0.05
N SER A 126 -11.32 -8.78 0.89
CA SER A 126 -10.95 -7.40 0.57
C SER A 126 -10.10 -7.30 -0.69
N LEU A 127 -9.14 -8.22 -0.85
CA LEU A 127 -8.34 -8.36 -2.06
C LEU A 127 -9.20 -8.70 -3.29
N ALA A 128 -10.15 -9.62 -3.17
CA ALA A 128 -11.03 -9.99 -4.27
C ALA A 128 -11.90 -8.82 -4.74
N ILE A 129 -12.53 -8.11 -3.80
CA ILE A 129 -13.36 -6.93 -4.11
C ILE A 129 -12.49 -5.81 -4.71
N GLY A 130 -11.37 -5.50 -4.08
CA GLY A 130 -10.45 -4.48 -4.57
C GLY A 130 -9.91 -4.80 -5.97
N SER A 131 -9.56 -6.07 -6.23
CA SER A 131 -9.09 -6.53 -7.54
C SER A 131 -10.19 -6.43 -8.61
N ALA A 132 -11.43 -6.72 -8.28
CA ALA A 132 -12.56 -6.56 -9.20
C ALA A 132 -12.72 -5.07 -9.60
N ILE A 133 -12.65 -4.16 -8.62
CA ILE A 133 -12.71 -2.71 -8.87
C ILE A 133 -11.50 -2.25 -9.70
N LYS A 134 -10.28 -2.72 -9.38
CA LYS A 134 -9.06 -2.43 -10.16
C LYS A 134 -9.21 -2.89 -11.60
N LEU A 135 -9.72 -4.10 -11.85
CA LEU A 135 -9.94 -4.62 -13.20
C LEU A 135 -10.95 -3.76 -13.96
N PHE A 136 -12.05 -3.39 -13.32
CA PHE A 136 -13.03 -2.49 -13.92
C PHE A 136 -12.41 -1.15 -14.30
N LEU A 137 -11.69 -0.50 -13.39
CA LEU A 137 -11.01 0.77 -13.66
C LEU A 137 -9.96 0.63 -14.76
N ASN A 138 -9.19 -0.45 -14.79
CA ASN A 138 -8.23 -0.72 -15.85
C ASN A 138 -8.90 -0.84 -17.21
N THR A 139 -10.02 -1.55 -17.32
CA THR A 139 -10.71 -1.71 -18.62
C THR A 139 -11.26 -0.39 -19.15
N VAL A 140 -11.54 0.57 -18.27
CA VAL A 140 -12.01 1.91 -18.65
C VAL A 140 -10.83 2.84 -18.93
N LEU A 141 -9.91 3.00 -17.97
CA LEU A 141 -8.86 4.03 -18.03
C LEU A 141 -7.74 3.70 -19.02
N VAL A 142 -7.36 2.42 -19.14
CA VAL A 142 -6.26 2.03 -20.04
C VAL A 142 -6.63 2.23 -21.52
N LYS A 143 -7.92 2.18 -21.86
CA LYS A 143 -8.41 2.42 -23.23
C LYS A 143 -8.46 3.90 -23.62
N ILE A 144 -8.39 4.81 -22.66
CA ILE A 144 -8.40 6.25 -22.92
C ILE A 144 -7.03 6.68 -23.42
N ASN A 145 -7.01 7.47 -24.50
CA ASN A 145 -5.76 7.99 -25.02
C ASN A 145 -5.10 8.92 -24.00
N PRO A 146 -3.81 8.70 -23.63
CA PRO A 146 -3.08 9.56 -22.70
C PRO A 146 -3.01 11.04 -23.13
N GLU A 147 -3.11 11.33 -24.42
CA GLU A 147 -3.12 12.70 -24.95
C GLU A 147 -4.42 13.46 -24.63
N THR A 148 -5.53 12.74 -24.47
CA THR A 148 -6.83 13.33 -24.15
C THR A 148 -7.14 13.37 -22.66
N PHE A 149 -6.57 12.45 -21.89
CA PHE A 149 -6.77 12.37 -20.45
C PHE A 149 -5.50 11.90 -19.74
N ILE A 150 -5.02 12.70 -18.81
CA ILE A 150 -3.73 12.50 -18.12
C ILE A 150 -3.62 11.15 -17.38
N LEU A 151 -4.75 10.56 -16.97
CA LEU A 151 -4.84 9.22 -16.37
C LEU A 151 -5.26 8.15 -17.41
N GLY A 152 -4.99 8.36 -18.68
CA GLY A 152 -5.17 7.36 -19.72
C GLY A 152 -3.97 6.39 -19.80
N GLY A 153 -4.14 5.27 -20.51
CA GLY A 153 -3.06 4.30 -20.72
C GLY A 153 -2.50 3.72 -19.43
N THR A 154 -1.17 3.60 -19.34
CA THR A 154 -0.46 3.05 -18.16
C THR A 154 -0.60 3.88 -16.89
N ALA A 155 -0.81 5.20 -17.00
CA ALA A 155 -1.12 6.05 -15.85
C ALA A 155 -2.46 5.65 -15.21
N GLY A 156 -3.44 5.24 -16.02
CA GLY A 156 -4.70 4.68 -15.54
C GLY A 156 -4.52 3.37 -14.79
N ALA A 157 -3.62 2.51 -15.24
CA ALA A 157 -3.29 1.28 -14.53
C ALA A 157 -2.64 1.56 -13.16
N ALA A 158 -1.71 2.53 -13.11
CA ALA A 158 -1.10 2.98 -11.85
C ALA A 158 -2.15 3.56 -10.90
N PHE A 159 -3.01 4.44 -11.39
CA PHE A 159 -4.11 5.04 -10.62
C PHE A 159 -5.10 3.99 -10.09
N SER A 160 -5.49 3.03 -10.93
CA SER A 160 -6.37 1.92 -10.52
C SER A 160 -5.76 1.10 -9.38
N THR A 161 -4.43 0.96 -9.38
CA THR A 161 -3.70 0.28 -8.28
C THR A 161 -3.74 1.09 -6.99
N VAL A 162 -3.62 2.42 -7.06
CA VAL A 162 -3.79 3.31 -5.89
C VAL A 162 -5.19 3.17 -5.30
N VAL A 163 -6.22 3.26 -6.14
CA VAL A 163 -7.62 3.11 -5.71
C VAL A 163 -7.85 1.75 -5.05
N TYR A 164 -7.32 0.68 -5.64
CA TYR A 164 -7.34 -0.66 -5.05
C TYR A 164 -6.78 -0.68 -3.63
N HIS A 165 -5.59 -0.11 -3.40
CA HIS A 165 -4.97 -0.11 -2.07
C HIS A 165 -5.75 0.75 -1.06
N ILE A 166 -6.33 1.86 -1.49
CA ILE A 166 -7.16 2.70 -0.64
C ILE A 166 -8.42 1.94 -0.20
N ILE A 167 -9.13 1.31 -1.13
CA ILE A 167 -10.37 0.58 -0.84
C ILE A 167 -10.10 -0.61 0.08
N THR A 168 -9.11 -1.45 -0.26
CA THR A 168 -8.74 -2.60 0.58
C THR A 168 -8.34 -2.17 1.98
N PHE A 169 -7.53 -1.11 2.12
CA PHE A 169 -7.17 -0.54 3.41
C PHE A 169 -8.40 -0.16 4.26
N PHE A 170 -9.34 0.61 3.71
CA PHE A 170 -10.51 1.05 4.47
C PHE A 170 -11.41 -0.13 4.88
N MET A 171 -11.61 -1.11 4.01
CA MET A 171 -12.38 -2.31 4.32
C MET A 171 -11.74 -3.10 5.48
N GLU A 172 -10.47 -3.40 5.38
CA GLU A 172 -9.72 -4.17 6.38
C GLU A 172 -9.62 -3.43 7.71
N TYR A 173 -9.31 -2.12 7.67
CA TYR A 173 -9.22 -1.26 8.85
C TYR A 173 -10.54 -1.17 9.60
N TYR A 174 -11.65 -1.01 8.90
CA TYR A 174 -12.99 -0.97 9.52
C TYR A 174 -13.29 -2.25 10.27
N ILE A 175 -13.02 -3.41 9.65
CA ILE A 175 -13.27 -4.72 10.26
C ILE A 175 -12.32 -4.95 11.43
N MET A 176 -11.04 -4.60 11.31
CA MET A 176 -10.08 -4.69 12.41
C MET A 176 -10.53 -3.86 13.61
N LYS A 177 -10.90 -2.60 13.40
CA LYS A 177 -11.36 -1.69 14.46
C LYS A 177 -12.59 -2.24 15.20
N ARG A 178 -13.50 -2.90 14.50
CA ARG A 178 -14.68 -3.54 15.09
C ARG A 178 -14.34 -4.73 15.98
N ASN A 179 -13.24 -5.45 15.67
CA ASN A 179 -12.85 -6.65 16.42
C ASN A 179 -11.92 -6.37 17.59
N ILE A 180 -11.06 -5.36 17.46
CA ILE A 180 -10.16 -4.94 18.52
C ILE A 180 -10.50 -3.48 18.81
N LYS A 181 -11.13 -3.21 19.98
CA LYS A 181 -11.42 -1.84 20.43
C LYS A 181 -10.10 -1.11 20.72
N ILE A 182 -9.41 -0.65 19.69
CA ILE A 182 -8.21 0.18 19.79
C ILE A 182 -8.62 1.61 19.45
N ASP A 183 -8.34 2.52 20.38
CA ASP A 183 -8.44 3.94 20.12
C ASP A 183 -7.11 4.42 19.51
N PHE A 184 -7.17 4.82 18.24
CA PHE A 184 -6.06 5.42 17.48
C PHE A 184 -6.06 6.95 17.60
N GLY A 185 -6.75 7.53 18.59
CA GLY A 185 -6.74 8.97 18.80
C GLY A 185 -5.30 9.50 18.86
N LEU A 186 -4.98 10.49 18.02
CA LEU A 186 -3.67 11.15 17.95
C LEU A 186 -3.13 11.59 19.32
N LYS A 187 -4.02 11.95 20.25
CA LYS A 187 -3.67 12.30 21.64
C LYS A 187 -3.13 11.13 22.46
N THR A 188 -3.35 9.88 22.03
CA THR A 188 -2.93 8.68 22.79
C THR A 188 -1.63 8.08 22.21
N ILE A 189 -1.15 8.60 21.08
CA ILE A 189 0.09 8.15 20.43
C ILE A 189 1.31 8.93 20.96
N ILE A 190 1.10 10.18 21.44
CA ILE A 190 2.16 11.12 21.88
C ILE A 190 2.37 11.10 23.41
N LYS A 191 1.60 10.30 24.14
CA LYS A 191 1.84 10.01 25.55
C LYS A 191 2.49 8.63 25.67
#